data_789c3efb2b0ae39d6f4583f395d568b4
#
_entry.id   789c3efb2b0ae39d6f4583f395d568b4
#
_cell.length_a   1.000
_cell.length_b   1.000
_cell.length_c   1.000
_cell.angle_alpha   90.00
_cell.angle_beta   90.00
_cell.angle_gamma   90.00
#
_symmetry.space_group_name_H-M   'P 1'
#
loop_
_entity.id
_entity.type
_entity.pdbx_description
1 polymer ?
#
loop_
_entity_poly.entity_id
_entity_poly.type
_entity_poly.pdbx_seq_one_letter_code
_entity_poly.pdbx_strand_id
1 'polypeptide(L)'
;MTYQEKLCRRIYNLKQLMFCPFSQACENNKAPILAVLKTAFANTKQVLEIGSGTGQHAVYFAANLPQLFWQTSDQAQYLEGISARCLQQGHQLGVNNLGLPITLDVSLPWPINSPHIDAVFSANTLHIMSKPKVEAFFNGLGEYLPQLNSLCLYGPFNYQGHYTSDSNRRFDDLLKQRDSESGIRDVEWIITLAQAQNLTLVEDIAMPANNRLLHFKHLLA
;
A
#
# COMPACT_ATOMS: atom_id res chain seq x y z
N MET A 1 -39.36 20.51 12.44
CA MET A 1 -38.30 19.48 12.47
C MET A 1 -37.47 19.74 13.69
N THR A 2 -37.52 18.85 14.65
CA THR A 2 -36.81 18.97 15.95
C THR A 2 -35.29 18.81 15.77
N TYR A 3 -34.52 19.25 16.75
CA TYR A 3 -33.06 19.06 16.75
C TYR A 3 -32.67 17.57 16.66
N GLN A 4 -33.44 16.70 17.33
CA GLN A 4 -33.25 15.25 17.25
C GLN A 4 -33.52 14.68 15.86
N GLU A 5 -34.56 15.15 15.16
CA GLU A 5 -34.83 14.71 13.79
C GLU A 5 -33.73 15.15 12.82
N LYS A 6 -33.18 16.37 13.01
CA LYS A 6 -32.02 16.83 12.22
C LYS A 6 -30.77 15.99 12.51
N LEU A 7 -30.55 15.64 13.77
CA LEU A 7 -29.40 14.82 14.19
C LEU A 7 -29.55 13.37 13.66
N CYS A 8 -30.73 12.76 13.80
CA CYS A 8 -31.00 11.43 13.25
C CYS A 8 -30.86 11.40 11.72
N ARG A 9 -31.35 12.43 11.01
CA ARG A 9 -31.22 12.55 9.56
C ARG A 9 -29.75 12.75 9.14
N ARG A 10 -28.97 13.49 9.93
CA ARG A 10 -27.54 13.69 9.72
C ARG A 10 -26.75 12.39 9.97
N ILE A 11 -27.11 11.64 11.04
CA ILE A 11 -26.53 10.32 11.34
C ILE A 11 -26.95 9.28 10.29
N TYR A 12 -28.20 9.30 9.83
CA TYR A 12 -28.70 8.41 8.79
C TYR A 12 -28.02 8.69 7.44
N ASN A 13 -27.88 9.97 7.07
CA ASN A 13 -27.14 10.37 5.88
C ASN A 13 -25.66 10.04 5.97
N LEU A 14 -25.03 10.18 7.13
CA LEU A 14 -23.65 9.73 7.39
C LEU A 14 -23.52 8.21 7.26
N LYS A 15 -24.48 7.44 7.71
CA LYS A 15 -24.47 5.96 7.55
C LYS A 15 -24.72 5.51 6.10
N GLN A 16 -25.50 6.25 5.31
CA GLN A 16 -25.68 5.98 3.88
C GLN A 16 -24.51 6.45 3.01
N LEU A 17 -23.72 7.43 3.47
CA LEU A 17 -22.60 8.02 2.73
C LEU A 17 -21.27 7.27 2.89
N MET A 18 -21.18 6.27 3.77
CA MET A 18 -19.92 5.61 4.00
C MET A 18 -19.88 4.20 3.37
N PHE A 19 -19.83 4.17 2.04
CA PHE A 19 -19.49 2.95 1.32
C PHE A 19 -18.03 2.59 1.58
N CYS A 20 -17.81 1.46 2.27
CA CYS A 20 -16.48 0.89 2.45
C CYS A 20 -16.24 -0.14 1.34
N PRO A 21 -15.47 0.17 0.30
CA PRO A 21 -15.16 -0.79 -0.75
C PRO A 21 -14.47 -2.02 -0.15
N PHE A 22 -14.72 -3.20 -0.72
CA PHE A 22 -14.22 -4.47 -0.21
C PHE A 22 -13.38 -5.19 -1.26
N SER A 23 -12.26 -5.78 -0.82
CA SER A 23 -11.38 -6.61 -1.63
C SER A 23 -11.15 -7.96 -0.95
N GLN A 24 -11.60 -9.04 -1.60
CA GLN A 24 -11.34 -10.39 -1.13
C GLN A 24 -9.84 -10.71 -1.13
N ALA A 25 -9.08 -10.16 -2.08
CA ALA A 25 -7.64 -10.32 -2.14
C ALA A 25 -6.97 -9.77 -0.87
N CYS A 26 -7.38 -8.58 -0.38
CA CYS A 26 -6.88 -8.02 0.87
C CYS A 26 -7.19 -8.92 2.08
N GLU A 27 -8.39 -9.50 2.15
CA GLU A 27 -8.75 -10.43 3.24
C GLU A 27 -7.87 -11.68 3.22
N ASN A 28 -7.59 -12.23 2.05
CA ASN A 28 -6.83 -13.45 1.90
C ASN A 28 -5.33 -13.28 2.22
N ASN A 29 -4.77 -12.09 1.98
CA ASN A 29 -3.32 -11.87 2.08
C ASN A 29 -2.90 -11.07 3.31
N LYS A 30 -3.81 -10.37 4.01
CA LYS A 30 -3.46 -9.49 5.15
C LYS A 30 -2.71 -10.20 6.27
N ALA A 31 -3.11 -11.41 6.64
CA ALA A 31 -2.45 -12.13 7.74
C ALA A 31 -1.04 -12.65 7.37
N PRO A 32 -0.82 -13.28 6.21
CA PRO A 32 0.52 -13.59 5.73
C PRO A 32 1.43 -12.37 5.62
N ILE A 33 0.94 -11.25 5.07
CA ILE A 33 1.70 -10.00 4.95
C ILE A 33 2.09 -9.49 6.35
N LEU A 34 1.13 -9.43 7.29
CA LEU A 34 1.40 -8.99 8.66
C LEU A 34 2.52 -9.79 9.34
N ALA A 35 2.57 -11.11 9.11
CA ALA A 35 3.62 -11.94 9.69
C ALA A 35 5.02 -11.45 9.27
N VAL A 36 5.19 -11.02 8.03
CA VAL A 36 6.45 -10.44 7.53
C VAL A 36 6.67 -9.04 8.08
N LEU A 37 5.63 -8.18 8.05
CA LEU A 37 5.75 -6.79 8.51
C LEU A 37 6.14 -6.66 9.98
N LYS A 38 5.76 -7.62 10.84
CA LYS A 38 6.18 -7.66 12.25
C LYS A 38 7.70 -7.68 12.41
N THR A 39 8.41 -8.34 11.49
CA THR A 39 9.88 -8.38 11.49
C THR A 39 10.46 -7.22 10.69
N ALA A 40 9.95 -6.99 9.48
CA ALA A 40 10.46 -5.96 8.58
C ALA A 40 10.35 -4.55 9.17
N PHE A 41 9.29 -4.28 9.94
CA PHE A 41 8.98 -2.98 10.55
C PHE A 41 9.15 -2.96 12.08
N ALA A 42 9.90 -3.91 12.66
CA ALA A 42 10.08 -4.01 14.11
C ALA A 42 10.61 -2.71 14.76
N ASN A 43 11.48 -1.98 14.05
CA ASN A 43 12.09 -0.73 14.51
C ASN A 43 11.53 0.52 13.81
N THR A 44 10.47 0.36 13.00
CA THR A 44 9.82 1.45 12.27
C THR A 44 8.98 2.30 13.20
N LYS A 45 8.96 3.60 12.95
CA LYS A 45 8.12 4.56 13.66
C LYS A 45 6.92 5.01 12.82
N GLN A 46 7.13 5.26 11.54
CA GLN A 46 6.08 5.74 10.65
C GLN A 46 6.15 5.07 9.27
N VAL A 47 5.07 4.38 8.90
CA VAL A 47 4.89 3.77 7.58
C VAL A 47 4.04 4.67 6.71
N LEU A 48 4.46 4.89 5.46
CA LEU A 48 3.61 5.37 4.38
C LEU A 48 3.12 4.19 3.55
N GLU A 49 1.82 3.98 3.48
CA GLU A 49 1.21 3.05 2.54
C GLU A 49 0.88 3.77 1.24
N ILE A 50 1.50 3.35 0.13
CA ILE A 50 1.22 3.90 -1.20
C ILE A 50 0.28 2.97 -1.94
N GLY A 51 -0.91 3.48 -2.31
CA GLY A 51 -1.97 2.69 -2.92
C GLY A 51 -2.77 1.89 -1.88
N SER A 52 -3.38 2.58 -0.91
CA SER A 52 -4.18 1.95 0.17
C SER A 52 -5.48 1.31 -0.32
N GLY A 53 -5.95 1.64 -1.53
CA GLY A 53 -7.07 1.01 -2.22
C GLY A 53 -8.37 1.03 -1.40
N THR A 54 -8.72 -0.10 -0.78
CA THR A 54 -9.90 -0.21 0.07
C THR A 54 -9.67 0.20 1.53
N GLY A 55 -8.43 0.46 1.95
CA GLY A 55 -8.03 0.73 3.33
C GLY A 55 -8.05 -0.48 4.27
N GLN A 56 -8.36 -1.71 3.75
CA GLN A 56 -8.44 -2.92 4.58
C GLN A 56 -7.10 -3.29 5.20
N HIS A 57 -6.00 -3.20 4.44
CA HIS A 57 -4.64 -3.43 4.93
C HIS A 57 -4.29 -2.42 6.02
N ALA A 58 -4.48 -1.13 5.77
CA ALA A 58 -4.13 -0.07 6.69
C ALA A 58 -4.75 -0.26 8.08
N VAL A 59 -6.08 -0.47 8.14
CA VAL A 59 -6.78 -0.69 9.42
C VAL A 59 -6.27 -1.96 10.11
N TYR A 60 -6.11 -3.05 9.36
CA TYR A 60 -5.66 -4.31 9.92
C TYR A 60 -4.22 -4.24 10.45
N PHE A 61 -3.30 -3.61 9.69
CA PHE A 61 -1.90 -3.51 10.09
C PHE A 61 -1.71 -2.52 11.24
N ALA A 62 -2.36 -1.35 11.19
CA ALA A 62 -2.30 -0.39 12.28
C ALA A 62 -2.81 -0.99 13.62
N ALA A 63 -3.89 -1.79 13.58
CA ALA A 63 -4.40 -2.48 14.76
C ALA A 63 -3.42 -3.53 15.33
N ASN A 64 -2.60 -4.15 14.49
CA ASN A 64 -1.67 -5.22 14.88
C ASN A 64 -0.21 -4.79 15.03
N LEU A 65 0.10 -3.51 14.72
CA LEU A 65 1.42 -2.89 14.84
C LEU A 65 1.28 -1.56 15.60
N PRO A 66 0.85 -1.59 16.87
CA PRO A 66 0.51 -0.39 17.63
C PRO A 66 1.73 0.51 17.95
N GLN A 67 2.95 0.01 17.76
CA GLN A 67 4.19 0.73 18.00
C GLN A 67 4.55 1.75 16.91
N LEU A 68 3.92 1.67 15.73
CA LEU A 68 4.20 2.56 14.61
C LEU A 68 2.95 3.34 14.18
N PHE A 69 3.14 4.48 13.53
CA PHE A 69 2.07 5.24 12.90
C PHE A 69 1.93 4.82 11.43
N TRP A 70 0.70 4.50 11.01
CA TRP A 70 0.37 4.07 9.65
C TRP A 70 -0.32 5.20 8.89
N GLN A 71 0.36 5.79 7.91
CA GLN A 71 -0.17 6.83 7.03
C GLN A 71 -0.69 6.21 5.74
N THR A 72 -1.98 6.34 5.47
CA THR A 72 -2.59 5.90 4.21
C THR A 72 -2.43 6.93 3.11
N SER A 73 -2.29 6.47 1.86
CA SER A 73 -2.29 7.35 0.69
C SER A 73 -2.83 6.64 -0.55
N ASP A 74 -3.48 7.39 -1.43
CA ASP A 74 -3.93 6.92 -2.73
C ASP A 74 -4.28 8.09 -3.64
N GLN A 75 -4.64 7.81 -4.89
CA GLN A 75 -5.21 8.79 -5.82
C GLN A 75 -6.56 9.31 -5.30
N ALA A 76 -6.91 10.55 -5.67
CA ALA A 76 -8.05 11.30 -5.12
C ALA A 76 -9.38 10.52 -5.12
N GLN A 77 -9.64 9.71 -6.16
CA GLN A 77 -10.88 8.94 -6.29
C GLN A 77 -11.06 7.84 -5.25
N TYR A 78 -10.01 7.40 -4.56
CA TYR A 78 -10.08 6.33 -3.55
C TYR A 78 -10.19 6.85 -2.11
N LEU A 79 -9.88 8.13 -1.87
CA LEU A 79 -9.74 8.70 -0.52
C LEU A 79 -11.02 8.63 0.32
N GLU A 80 -12.20 8.79 -0.30
CA GLU A 80 -13.47 8.73 0.40
C GLU A 80 -13.70 7.34 1.02
N GLY A 81 -13.49 6.28 0.23
CA GLY A 81 -13.64 4.90 0.71
C GLY A 81 -12.61 4.53 1.79
N ILE A 82 -11.36 4.97 1.64
CA ILE A 82 -10.30 4.77 2.64
C ILE A 82 -10.67 5.51 3.94
N SER A 83 -11.05 6.79 3.85
CA SER A 83 -11.48 7.61 5.00
C SER A 83 -12.64 6.97 5.75
N ALA A 84 -13.67 6.51 5.00
CA ALA A 84 -14.81 5.82 5.58
C ALA A 84 -14.38 4.60 6.39
N ARG A 85 -13.49 3.78 5.85
CA ARG A 85 -12.97 2.58 6.54
C ARG A 85 -12.13 2.94 7.76
N CYS A 86 -11.21 3.88 7.63
CA CYS A 86 -10.37 4.34 8.76
C CYS A 86 -11.23 4.82 9.93
N LEU A 87 -12.26 5.63 9.64
CA LEU A 87 -13.15 6.18 10.67
C LEU A 87 -14.08 5.12 11.27
N GLN A 88 -14.65 4.21 10.47
CA GLN A 88 -15.59 3.21 10.99
C GLN A 88 -14.88 2.06 11.67
N GLN A 89 -14.03 1.34 10.93
CA GLN A 89 -13.39 0.14 11.44
C GLN A 89 -12.21 0.47 12.35
N GLY A 90 -11.44 1.53 12.05
CA GLY A 90 -10.37 2.00 12.92
C GLY A 90 -10.90 2.36 14.31
N HIS A 91 -11.99 3.13 14.37
CA HIS A 91 -12.63 3.47 15.64
C HIS A 91 -13.19 2.24 16.37
N GLN A 92 -13.85 1.31 15.66
CA GLN A 92 -14.38 0.07 16.26
C GLN A 92 -13.30 -0.80 16.87
N LEU A 93 -12.10 -0.82 16.30
CA LEU A 93 -10.94 -1.58 16.76
C LEU A 93 -10.05 -0.80 17.75
N GLY A 94 -10.41 0.44 18.09
CA GLY A 94 -9.62 1.29 18.97
C GLY A 94 -8.25 1.70 18.39
N VAL A 95 -8.14 1.79 17.07
CA VAL A 95 -6.88 2.13 16.37
C VAL A 95 -6.62 3.62 16.49
N ASN A 96 -5.52 4.00 17.15
CA ASN A 96 -5.14 5.40 17.39
C ASN A 96 -3.89 5.84 16.59
N ASN A 97 -3.28 4.90 15.88
CA ASN A 97 -2.03 5.07 15.13
C ASN A 97 -2.24 5.01 13.62
N LEU A 98 -3.42 5.37 13.15
CA LEU A 98 -3.81 5.35 11.74
C LEU A 98 -4.14 6.75 11.24
N GLY A 99 -3.42 7.22 10.22
CA GLY A 99 -3.66 8.50 9.56
C GLY A 99 -4.78 8.44 8.52
N LEU A 100 -5.58 9.51 8.43
CA LEU A 100 -6.50 9.67 7.30
C LEU A 100 -5.71 9.79 6.00
N PRO A 101 -6.30 9.35 4.85
CA PRO A 101 -5.57 9.27 3.61
C PRO A 101 -5.15 10.64 3.07
N ILE A 102 -3.92 10.71 2.59
CA ILE A 102 -3.43 11.83 1.80
C ILE A 102 -3.55 11.51 0.31
N THR A 103 -3.81 12.53 -0.51
CA THR A 103 -3.80 12.38 -1.97
C THR A 103 -2.35 12.20 -2.42
N LEU A 104 -2.06 11.06 -3.06
CA LEU A 104 -0.75 10.80 -3.63
C LEU A 104 -0.90 10.13 -5.00
N ASP A 105 -0.46 10.83 -6.05
CA ASP A 105 -0.18 10.26 -7.36
C ASP A 105 1.34 10.25 -7.53
N VAL A 106 1.92 9.10 -7.77
CA VAL A 106 3.37 8.92 -7.87
C VAL A 106 4.02 9.75 -8.98
N SER A 107 3.22 10.19 -9.97
CA SER A 107 3.65 11.01 -11.11
C SER A 107 3.66 12.52 -10.81
N LEU A 108 3.20 12.93 -9.64
CA LEU A 108 3.11 14.32 -9.19
C LEU A 108 4.00 14.55 -7.97
N PRO A 109 4.31 15.80 -7.60
CA PRO A 109 4.99 16.09 -6.35
C PRO A 109 4.23 15.50 -5.15
N TRP A 110 4.92 14.78 -4.27
CA TRP A 110 4.27 14.14 -3.13
C TRP A 110 3.99 15.16 -2.03
N PRO A 111 2.75 15.25 -1.52
CA PRO A 111 2.39 16.21 -0.46
C PRO A 111 2.84 15.69 0.92
N ILE A 112 4.10 15.28 1.02
CA ILE A 112 4.67 14.72 2.25
C ILE A 112 5.45 15.78 2.97
N ASN A 113 4.96 16.14 4.16
CA ASN A 113 5.60 17.14 5.03
C ASN A 113 6.22 16.51 6.29
N SER A 114 6.23 15.17 6.39
CA SER A 114 6.78 14.47 7.55
C SER A 114 8.18 13.94 7.23
N PRO A 115 9.22 14.45 7.89
CA PRO A 115 10.58 13.93 7.76
C PRO A 115 10.76 12.59 8.49
N HIS A 116 9.72 12.04 9.12
CA HIS A 116 9.81 10.88 10.02
C HIS A 116 9.35 9.57 9.40
N ILE A 117 8.91 9.59 8.12
CA ILE A 117 8.54 8.35 7.43
C ILE A 117 9.83 7.55 7.18
N ASP A 118 9.94 6.44 7.87
CA ASP A 118 11.10 5.54 7.83
C ASP A 118 10.82 4.19 7.18
N ALA A 119 9.54 3.92 6.83
CA ALA A 119 9.17 2.77 6.03
C ALA A 119 8.07 3.07 5.01
N VAL A 120 8.07 2.28 3.93
CA VAL A 120 7.00 2.28 2.90
C VAL A 120 6.46 0.86 2.73
N PHE A 121 5.15 0.78 2.61
CA PHE A 121 4.43 -0.42 2.21
C PHE A 121 3.61 -0.14 0.95
N SER A 122 3.60 -1.09 0.02
CA SER A 122 2.71 -1.05 -1.14
C SER A 122 2.30 -2.46 -1.56
N ALA A 123 1.00 -2.68 -1.77
CA ALA A 123 0.47 -4.00 -2.09
C ALA A 123 -0.40 -3.96 -3.34
N ASN A 124 -0.08 -4.81 -4.31
CA ASN A 124 -0.85 -4.98 -5.55
C ASN A 124 -0.95 -3.72 -6.40
N THR A 125 0.05 -2.85 -6.37
CA THR A 125 0.06 -1.55 -7.07
C THR A 125 0.97 -1.55 -8.29
N LEU A 126 2.17 -2.14 -8.21
CA LEU A 126 3.18 -2.04 -9.26
C LEU A 126 2.74 -2.65 -10.60
N HIS A 127 1.91 -3.67 -10.57
CA HIS A 127 1.40 -4.33 -11.78
C HIS A 127 0.22 -3.58 -12.43
N ILE A 128 -0.41 -2.63 -11.73
CA ILE A 128 -1.45 -1.76 -12.30
C ILE A 128 -0.92 -0.38 -12.74
N MET A 129 0.28 -0.01 -12.34
CA MET A 129 0.95 1.21 -12.79
C MET A 129 1.62 0.96 -14.14
N SER A 130 1.66 1.98 -15.03
CA SER A 130 2.55 1.94 -16.19
C SER A 130 4.02 1.93 -15.77
N LYS A 131 4.95 1.51 -16.66
CA LYS A 131 6.39 1.53 -16.34
C LYS A 131 6.88 2.91 -15.90
N PRO A 132 6.54 4.03 -16.58
CA PRO A 132 6.94 5.37 -16.12
C PRO A 132 6.42 5.71 -14.73
N LYS A 133 5.21 5.23 -14.35
CA LYS A 133 4.68 5.43 -12.99
C LYS A 133 5.43 4.61 -11.95
N VAL A 134 5.88 3.40 -12.29
CA VAL A 134 6.74 2.60 -11.39
C VAL A 134 8.09 3.29 -11.21
N GLU A 135 8.70 3.85 -12.27
CA GLU A 135 9.92 4.63 -12.16
C GLU A 135 9.70 5.89 -11.29
N ALA A 136 8.60 6.62 -11.49
CA ALA A 136 8.24 7.77 -10.67
C ALA A 136 8.01 7.39 -9.19
N PHE A 137 7.42 6.22 -8.91
CA PHE A 137 7.30 5.70 -7.55
C PHE A 137 8.67 5.59 -6.86
N PHE A 138 9.65 4.95 -7.51
CA PHE A 138 10.98 4.80 -6.92
C PHE A 138 11.73 6.13 -6.80
N ASN A 139 11.65 6.99 -7.82
CA ASN A 139 12.25 8.33 -7.76
C ASN A 139 11.67 9.16 -6.59
N GLY A 140 10.35 9.07 -6.38
CA GLY A 140 9.68 9.73 -5.27
C GLY A 140 10.13 9.21 -3.89
N LEU A 141 10.47 7.91 -3.76
CA LEU A 141 11.04 7.39 -2.52
C LEU A 141 12.34 8.11 -2.15
N GLY A 142 13.25 8.28 -3.11
CA GLY A 142 14.52 8.98 -2.87
C GLY A 142 14.36 10.48 -2.67
N GLU A 143 13.45 11.12 -3.40
CA GLU A 143 13.26 12.59 -3.35
C GLU A 143 12.53 13.04 -2.09
N TYR A 144 11.45 12.34 -1.68
CA TYR A 144 10.55 12.82 -0.63
C TYR A 144 10.73 12.12 0.71
N LEU A 145 11.46 10.99 0.78
CA LEU A 145 11.61 10.18 1.98
C LEU A 145 13.07 9.99 2.41
N PRO A 146 13.78 11.05 2.82
CA PRO A 146 15.22 10.98 3.13
C PRO A 146 15.55 10.08 4.32
N GLN A 147 14.56 9.71 5.15
CA GLN A 147 14.72 8.80 6.29
C GLN A 147 14.27 7.36 5.99
N LEU A 148 13.92 7.07 4.71
CA LEU A 148 13.44 5.75 4.33
C LEU A 148 14.51 4.69 4.60
N ASN A 149 14.18 3.74 5.47
CA ASN A 149 15.05 2.65 5.86
C ASN A 149 14.52 1.27 5.40
N SER A 150 13.20 1.13 5.25
CA SER A 150 12.56 -0.14 4.93
C SER A 150 11.46 0.04 3.88
N LEU A 151 11.46 -0.80 2.83
CA LEU A 151 10.43 -0.83 1.79
C LEU A 151 9.92 -2.26 1.64
N CYS A 152 8.62 -2.47 1.81
CA CYS A 152 7.95 -3.75 1.55
C CYS A 152 6.99 -3.62 0.37
N LEU A 153 7.22 -4.42 -0.67
CA LEU A 153 6.39 -4.49 -1.88
C LEU A 153 5.75 -5.87 -1.99
N TYR A 154 4.43 -5.91 -2.02
CA TYR A 154 3.67 -7.17 -2.16
C TYR A 154 2.95 -7.22 -3.51
N GLY A 155 3.03 -8.36 -4.17
CA GLY A 155 2.32 -8.63 -5.42
C GLY A 155 2.93 -9.78 -6.21
N PRO A 156 2.41 -10.06 -7.43
CA PRO A 156 3.06 -10.97 -8.35
C PRO A 156 4.28 -10.30 -9.00
N PHE A 157 5.32 -11.09 -9.22
CA PHE A 157 6.53 -10.70 -9.95
C PHE A 157 6.96 -11.79 -10.91
N ASN A 158 7.56 -11.39 -12.03
CA ASN A 158 8.26 -12.28 -12.95
C ASN A 158 9.75 -12.33 -12.58
N TYR A 159 10.43 -13.36 -13.05
CA TYR A 159 11.87 -13.54 -12.88
C TYR A 159 12.49 -13.83 -14.25
N GLN A 160 13.46 -13.03 -14.65
CA GLN A 160 14.17 -13.15 -15.93
C GLN A 160 13.20 -13.21 -17.12
N GLY A 161 12.11 -12.43 -17.09
CA GLY A 161 11.09 -12.41 -18.12
C GLY A 161 10.11 -13.60 -18.09
N HIS A 162 10.19 -14.47 -17.08
CA HIS A 162 9.34 -15.66 -16.98
C HIS A 162 8.30 -15.53 -15.86
N TYR A 163 7.07 -15.99 -16.16
CA TYR A 163 6.02 -16.10 -15.15
C TYR A 163 6.33 -17.20 -14.15
N THR A 164 6.03 -16.95 -12.88
CA THR A 164 6.20 -17.95 -11.81
C THR A 164 5.14 -19.04 -11.81
N SER A 165 4.04 -18.82 -12.54
CA SER A 165 2.94 -19.77 -12.66
C SER A 165 2.03 -19.45 -13.85
N ASP A 166 1.26 -20.46 -14.31
CA ASP A 166 0.22 -20.26 -15.31
C ASP A 166 -0.91 -19.31 -14.84
N SER A 167 -1.18 -19.24 -13.55
CA SER A 167 -2.15 -18.28 -13.01
C SER A 167 -1.65 -16.85 -13.13
N ASN A 168 -0.35 -16.60 -12.91
CA ASN A 168 0.24 -15.28 -13.08
C ASN A 168 0.26 -14.86 -14.54
N ARG A 169 0.53 -15.78 -15.47
CA ARG A 169 0.42 -15.50 -16.91
C ARG A 169 -0.99 -15.06 -17.28
N ARG A 170 -2.01 -15.85 -16.90
CA ARG A 170 -3.42 -15.48 -17.17
C ARG A 170 -3.82 -14.14 -16.51
N PHE A 171 -3.31 -13.87 -15.31
CA PHE A 171 -3.56 -12.60 -14.65
C PHE A 171 -2.90 -11.43 -15.40
N ASP A 172 -1.69 -11.58 -15.88
CA ASP A 172 -1.00 -10.59 -16.71
C ASP A 172 -1.76 -10.28 -18.00
N ASP A 173 -2.29 -11.32 -18.67
CA ASP A 173 -3.13 -11.16 -19.86
C ASP A 173 -4.40 -10.35 -19.55
N LEU A 174 -5.05 -10.58 -18.40
CA LEU A 174 -6.22 -9.81 -17.95
C LEU A 174 -5.87 -8.36 -17.60
N LEU A 175 -4.70 -8.12 -17.01
CA LEU A 175 -4.22 -6.75 -16.73
C LEU A 175 -4.05 -5.97 -18.04
N LYS A 176 -3.35 -6.54 -19.01
CA LYS A 176 -3.07 -5.93 -20.32
C LYS A 176 -4.33 -5.73 -21.17
N GLN A 177 -5.35 -6.57 -21.01
CA GLN A 177 -6.66 -6.37 -21.65
C GLN A 177 -7.39 -5.13 -21.10
N ARG A 178 -7.22 -4.81 -19.82
CA ARG A 178 -7.84 -3.63 -19.17
C ARG A 178 -7.06 -2.36 -19.46
N ASP A 179 -5.75 -2.45 -19.42
CA ASP A 179 -4.82 -1.35 -19.68
C ASP A 179 -3.51 -1.95 -20.20
N SER A 180 -3.15 -1.65 -21.44
CA SER A 180 -1.95 -2.16 -22.13
C SER A 180 -0.64 -1.80 -21.41
N GLU A 181 -0.64 -0.74 -20.60
CA GLU A 181 0.50 -0.29 -19.82
C GLU A 181 0.66 -1.06 -18.49
N SER A 182 -0.39 -1.73 -18.03
CA SER A 182 -0.35 -2.61 -16.87
C SER A 182 0.36 -3.93 -17.19
N GLY A 183 0.82 -4.64 -16.17
CA GLY A 183 1.42 -5.97 -16.31
C GLY A 183 2.34 -6.32 -15.15
N ILE A 184 2.58 -7.61 -14.95
CA ILE A 184 3.48 -8.11 -13.92
C ILE A 184 4.91 -7.66 -14.25
N ARG A 185 5.61 -7.12 -13.25
CA ARG A 185 6.96 -6.55 -13.38
C ARG A 185 8.01 -7.62 -13.07
N ASP A 186 9.16 -7.54 -13.78
CA ASP A 186 10.31 -8.38 -13.47
C ASP A 186 10.99 -7.89 -12.19
N VAL A 187 11.32 -8.82 -11.30
CA VAL A 187 11.95 -8.51 -10.00
C VAL A 187 13.30 -7.83 -10.20
N GLU A 188 14.07 -8.20 -11.22
CA GLU A 188 15.38 -7.65 -11.51
C GLU A 188 15.29 -6.16 -11.87
N TRP A 189 14.26 -5.75 -12.62
CA TRP A 189 14.01 -4.36 -12.92
C TRP A 189 13.63 -3.57 -11.67
N ILE A 190 12.77 -4.14 -10.80
CA ILE A 190 12.40 -3.54 -9.50
C ILE A 190 13.63 -3.38 -8.60
N ILE A 191 14.51 -4.39 -8.55
CA ILE A 191 15.79 -4.31 -7.81
C ILE A 191 16.66 -3.16 -8.33
N THR A 192 16.77 -3.02 -9.66
CA THR A 192 17.55 -1.94 -10.28
C THR A 192 17.02 -0.56 -9.88
N LEU A 193 15.69 -0.37 -9.91
CA LEU A 193 15.06 0.89 -9.50
C LEU A 193 15.26 1.19 -8.00
N ALA A 194 15.15 0.17 -7.16
CA ALA A 194 15.37 0.29 -5.72
C ALA A 194 16.84 0.65 -5.42
N GLN A 195 17.80 0.00 -6.08
CA GLN A 195 19.23 0.28 -5.92
C GLN A 195 19.60 1.71 -6.30
N ALA A 196 18.97 2.28 -7.33
CA ALA A 196 19.14 3.69 -7.69
C ALA A 196 18.73 4.65 -6.55
N GLN A 197 17.94 4.18 -5.58
CA GLN A 197 17.52 4.91 -4.38
C GLN A 197 18.24 4.39 -3.10
N ASN A 198 19.39 3.72 -3.25
CA ASN A 198 20.16 3.12 -2.16
C ASN A 198 19.41 2.06 -1.34
N LEU A 199 18.39 1.43 -1.91
CA LEU A 199 17.63 0.35 -1.31
C LEU A 199 18.11 -1.00 -1.85
N THR A 200 18.54 -1.91 -0.97
CA THR A 200 18.98 -3.25 -1.33
C THR A 200 17.95 -4.28 -0.95
N LEU A 201 17.64 -5.21 -1.85
CA LEU A 201 16.78 -6.35 -1.55
C LEU A 201 17.45 -7.24 -0.50
N VAL A 202 16.82 -7.37 0.67
CA VAL A 202 17.30 -8.21 1.77
C VAL A 202 16.52 -9.51 1.90
N GLU A 203 15.26 -9.53 1.48
CA GLU A 203 14.43 -10.74 1.49
C GLU A 203 13.45 -10.73 0.30
N ASP A 204 13.29 -11.90 -0.30
CA ASP A 204 12.30 -12.19 -1.33
C ASP A 204 11.47 -13.39 -0.86
N ILE A 205 10.29 -13.12 -0.31
CA ILE A 205 9.50 -14.06 0.46
C ILE A 205 8.35 -14.60 -0.41
N ALA A 206 8.27 -15.94 -0.51
CA ALA A 206 7.13 -16.59 -1.17
C ALA A 206 5.85 -16.38 -0.36
N MET A 207 4.81 -15.91 -1.04
CA MET A 207 3.52 -15.59 -0.46
C MET A 207 2.40 -16.41 -1.11
N PRO A 208 1.24 -16.57 -0.44
CA PRO A 208 0.11 -17.27 -1.03
C PRO A 208 -0.28 -16.76 -2.43
N ALA A 209 -0.90 -17.64 -3.23
CA ALA A 209 -1.39 -17.36 -4.59
C ALA A 209 -0.31 -16.85 -5.56
N ASN A 210 0.91 -17.42 -5.48
CA ASN A 210 2.05 -17.11 -6.34
C ASN A 210 2.46 -15.62 -6.31
N ASN A 211 2.18 -14.94 -5.20
CA ASN A 211 2.72 -13.61 -4.91
C ASN A 211 4.07 -13.70 -4.21
N ARG A 212 4.73 -12.56 -4.15
CA ARG A 212 5.97 -12.35 -3.39
C ARG A 212 5.81 -11.15 -2.49
N LEU A 213 6.57 -11.11 -1.40
CA LEU A 213 6.82 -9.89 -0.65
C LEU A 213 8.33 -9.62 -0.73
N LEU A 214 8.67 -8.53 -1.40
CA LEU A 214 10.03 -8.06 -1.55
C LEU A 214 10.31 -7.06 -0.44
N HIS A 215 11.30 -7.34 0.41
CA HIS A 215 11.75 -6.46 1.47
C HIS A 215 13.10 -5.85 1.12
N PHE A 216 13.12 -4.54 1.00
CA PHE A 216 14.32 -3.76 0.74
C PHE A 216 14.70 -2.95 1.98
N LYS A 217 15.99 -2.74 2.18
CA LYS A 217 16.53 -1.87 3.23
C LYS A 217 17.55 -0.90 2.67
N HIS A 218 17.59 0.28 3.26
CA HIS A 218 18.72 1.17 3.13
C HIS A 218 19.86 0.58 3.94
N LEU A 219 20.88 0.06 3.27
CA LEU A 219 22.10 -0.40 3.95
C LEU A 219 22.96 0.84 4.19
N LEU A 220 23.08 1.23 5.46
CA LEU A 220 24.08 2.21 5.86
C LEU A 220 25.46 1.65 5.48
N ALA A 221 26.23 2.43 4.73
CA ALA A 221 27.62 2.10 4.39
C ALA A 221 28.50 2.06 5.62
#